data_ef50cc25b74336a51778a6a5aba2c817
#
_entry.id   ef50cc25b74336a51778a6a5aba2c817
#
_cell.length_a   1.000
_cell.length_b   1.000
_cell.length_c   1.000
_cell.angle_alpha   90.00
_cell.angle_beta   90.00
_cell.angle_gamma   90.00
#
_symmetry.space_group_name_H-M   'P 1'
#
loop_
_entity.id
_entity.type
_entity.pdbx_description
1 polymer ?
#
loop_
_entity_poly.entity_id
_entity_poly.type
_entity_poly.pdbx_seq_one_letter_code
_entity_poly.pdbx_strand_id
1 'polypeptide(L)'
;MTEAFICDYIRTPIGRFGGSLSSVRADDLGAIPLKALVERNAGIDWQAVDDVVYGCANQAGEDNRNVARMSLLLAGLPKEVSGATVNRLCGSGMDALTIAARAIKAGEAELMIAGGVESMSRAPFVIPKAETAFSRHAEIHDTTIGWRFINPLMKKQYGVDSMPETGENVAEDFQVSRADQDAFAVRSQDKAVVAQANGRLAKEITPVTIPQKKGDAIIVSKDEHPRAGTTVESLAKLPTPFRQGGTVTAGNASGVNDGAAALIIASEAAVKKYGLTPIARVLGGAAAGVAPRIMGIGPAPATQKLCARLGLTPQQFDVIELNEAFASQGIAVGRPPGRAPAAGAGRPQRGAR
;
A
#
# COMPACT_ATOMS: atom_id res chain seq x y z
N MET A 1 20.83 21.53 6.20
CA MET A 1 19.77 20.57 6.57
C MET A 1 20.37 19.19 6.49
N THR A 2 20.13 18.36 7.48
CA THR A 2 20.57 16.95 7.50
C THR A 2 19.89 16.19 6.38
N GLU A 3 20.61 15.32 5.68
CA GLU A 3 20.03 14.47 4.65
C GLU A 3 19.55 13.14 5.26
N ALA A 4 18.54 12.54 4.63
CA ALA A 4 17.99 11.26 5.02
C ALA A 4 18.22 10.22 3.90
N PHE A 5 18.72 9.05 4.28
CA PHE A 5 19.09 7.98 3.35
C PHE A 5 18.34 6.69 3.67
N ILE A 6 17.91 6.00 2.64
CA ILE A 6 17.51 4.59 2.73
C ILE A 6 18.80 3.77 2.71
N CYS A 7 19.02 2.93 3.73
CA CYS A 7 20.24 2.15 3.88
C CYS A 7 20.03 0.65 3.75
N ASP A 8 18.85 0.15 4.05
CA ASP A 8 18.46 -1.24 3.82
C ASP A 8 16.94 -1.34 3.66
N TYR A 9 16.47 -2.40 3.00
CA TYR A 9 15.06 -2.69 2.85
C TYR A 9 14.82 -4.18 2.64
N ILE A 10 13.69 -4.67 3.11
CA ILE A 10 13.26 -6.05 2.95
C ILE A 10 11.73 -6.11 3.04
N ARG A 11 11.13 -7.12 2.41
CA ARG A 11 9.70 -7.40 2.48
C ARG A 11 9.42 -8.89 2.59
N THR A 12 8.24 -9.23 3.04
CA THR A 12 7.71 -10.59 2.87
C THR A 12 7.34 -10.85 1.40
N PRO A 13 7.11 -12.10 0.99
CA PRO A 13 6.31 -12.35 -0.21
C PRO A 13 4.95 -11.66 -0.08
N ILE A 14 4.34 -11.32 -1.21
CA ILE A 14 2.96 -10.83 -1.25
C ILE A 14 2.03 -12.03 -1.45
N GLY A 15 1.24 -12.35 -0.43
CA GLY A 15 0.20 -13.37 -0.47
C GLY A 15 -1.06 -12.85 -1.14
N ARG A 16 -1.80 -13.71 -1.80
CA ARG A 16 -3.17 -13.40 -2.27
C ARG A 16 -4.18 -13.61 -1.15
N PHE A 17 -5.34 -13.01 -1.25
CA PHE A 17 -6.45 -13.23 -0.32
C PHE A 17 -6.76 -14.73 -0.16
N GLY A 18 -6.82 -15.19 1.09
CA GLY A 18 -7.00 -16.60 1.41
C GLY A 18 -5.88 -17.53 0.93
N GLY A 19 -4.71 -16.97 0.57
CA GLY A 19 -3.54 -17.69 0.08
C GLY A 19 -2.59 -18.16 1.17
N SER A 20 -1.32 -18.30 0.81
CA SER A 20 -0.29 -18.93 1.66
C SER A 20 -0.03 -18.16 2.96
N LEU A 21 -0.23 -16.84 2.99
CA LEU A 21 -0.03 -16.01 4.18
C LEU A 21 -1.28 -15.85 5.05
N SER A 22 -2.43 -16.36 4.63
CA SER A 22 -3.72 -16.14 5.31
C SER A 22 -3.79 -16.66 6.76
N SER A 23 -2.93 -17.59 7.13
CA SER A 23 -2.83 -18.12 8.50
C SER A 23 -1.90 -17.30 9.40
N VAL A 24 -1.12 -16.37 8.85
CA VAL A 24 -0.16 -15.55 9.60
C VAL A 24 -0.87 -14.31 10.16
N ARG A 25 -0.77 -14.08 11.46
CA ARG A 25 -1.35 -12.89 12.11
C ARG A 25 -0.69 -11.61 11.56
N ALA A 26 -1.44 -10.53 11.51
CA ALA A 26 -0.94 -9.25 10.99
C ALA A 26 0.26 -8.70 11.78
N ASP A 27 0.21 -8.78 13.11
CA ASP A 27 1.28 -8.35 14.01
C ASP A 27 2.55 -9.22 13.87
N ASP A 28 2.41 -10.54 13.73
CA ASP A 28 3.52 -11.44 13.43
C ASP A 28 4.10 -11.19 12.03
N LEU A 29 3.25 -11.00 11.02
CA LEU A 29 3.68 -10.71 9.65
C LEU A 29 4.50 -9.42 9.59
N GLY A 30 4.08 -8.38 10.31
CA GLY A 30 4.80 -7.11 10.43
C GLY A 30 6.15 -7.24 11.13
N ALA A 31 6.32 -8.23 12.02
CA ALA A 31 7.58 -8.47 12.71
C ALA A 31 8.65 -9.12 11.82
N ILE A 32 8.26 -9.89 10.81
CA ILE A 32 9.19 -10.65 9.95
C ILE A 32 10.23 -9.75 9.25
N PRO A 33 9.84 -8.69 8.51
CA PRO A 33 10.83 -7.83 7.86
C PRO A 33 11.68 -7.05 8.86
N LEU A 34 11.16 -6.69 10.04
CA LEU A 34 11.95 -6.06 11.11
C LEU A 34 13.03 -7.00 11.62
N LYS A 35 12.67 -8.25 11.93
CA LYS A 35 13.62 -9.27 12.36
C LYS A 35 14.72 -9.49 11.32
N ALA A 36 14.35 -9.57 10.04
CA ALA A 36 15.31 -9.72 8.96
C ALA A 36 16.28 -8.54 8.84
N LEU A 37 15.82 -7.30 9.05
CA LEU A 37 16.70 -6.13 9.11
C LEU A 37 17.65 -6.19 10.28
N VAL A 38 17.17 -6.61 11.47
CA VAL A 38 18.02 -6.78 12.67
C VAL A 38 19.12 -7.80 12.42
N GLU A 39 18.79 -8.97 11.87
CA GLU A 39 19.73 -10.04 11.58
C GLU A 39 20.80 -9.64 10.52
N ARG A 40 20.40 -8.85 9.52
CA ARG A 40 21.29 -8.39 8.45
C ARG A 40 22.23 -7.28 8.86
N ASN A 41 21.88 -6.50 9.87
CA ASN A 41 22.57 -5.29 10.28
C ASN A 41 23.07 -5.37 11.73
N ALA A 42 23.83 -6.41 12.05
CA ALA A 42 24.35 -6.69 13.39
C ALA A 42 25.24 -5.59 13.98
N GLY A 43 25.75 -4.66 13.15
CA GLY A 43 26.54 -3.51 13.59
C GLY A 43 25.73 -2.33 14.13
N ILE A 44 24.42 -2.36 14.03
CA ILE A 44 23.54 -1.29 14.53
C ILE A 44 23.29 -1.51 16.04
N ASP A 45 23.43 -0.47 16.81
CA ASP A 45 22.85 -0.40 18.15
C ASP A 45 21.33 -0.15 18.04
N TRP A 46 20.55 -1.20 18.17
CA TRP A 46 19.10 -1.14 18.00
C TRP A 46 18.38 -0.34 19.08
N GLN A 47 19.03 -0.04 20.23
CA GLN A 47 18.49 0.91 21.21
C GLN A 47 18.53 2.35 20.71
N ALA A 48 19.39 2.65 19.74
CA ALA A 48 19.51 3.97 19.13
C ALA A 48 18.48 4.25 18.03
N VAL A 49 17.58 3.32 17.75
CA VAL A 49 16.45 3.58 16.83
C VAL A 49 15.46 4.51 17.52
N ASP A 50 15.30 5.71 16.95
CA ASP A 50 14.44 6.76 17.53
C ASP A 50 12.96 6.39 17.46
N ASP A 51 12.50 5.84 16.33
CA ASP A 51 11.10 5.41 16.17
C ASP A 51 10.94 4.40 15.01
N VAL A 52 9.88 3.59 15.11
CA VAL A 52 9.41 2.71 14.04
C VAL A 52 8.06 3.21 13.56
N VAL A 53 7.99 3.70 12.33
CA VAL A 53 6.74 4.19 11.72
C VAL A 53 6.23 3.16 10.71
N TYR A 54 5.07 2.59 10.99
CA TYR A 54 4.45 1.58 10.13
C TYR A 54 3.11 2.04 9.57
N GLY A 55 2.92 1.85 8.27
CA GLY A 55 1.63 1.99 7.61
C GLY A 55 0.75 0.76 7.84
N CYS A 56 -0.51 0.98 8.24
CA CYS A 56 -1.54 -0.04 8.28
C CYS A 56 -2.90 0.62 8.11
N ALA A 57 -3.70 0.10 7.18
CA ALA A 57 -4.99 0.73 6.83
C ALA A 57 -6.15 0.18 7.64
N ASN A 58 -6.23 -1.12 7.90
CA ASN A 58 -7.39 -1.72 8.53
C ASN A 58 -7.49 -1.35 10.03
N GLN A 59 -6.55 -1.77 10.84
CA GLN A 59 -6.46 -1.54 12.29
C GLN A 59 -7.70 -2.00 13.09
N ALA A 60 -8.51 -2.89 12.54
CA ALA A 60 -9.74 -3.37 13.18
C ALA A 60 -9.59 -4.75 13.82
N GLY A 61 -8.57 -5.51 13.46
CA GLY A 61 -8.33 -6.87 13.91
C GLY A 61 -7.06 -7.03 14.76
N GLU A 62 -6.21 -7.96 14.38
CA GLU A 62 -4.92 -8.26 15.05
C GLU A 62 -3.91 -7.12 14.88
N ASP A 63 -4.17 -6.22 13.97
CA ASP A 63 -3.48 -4.97 13.68
C ASP A 63 -3.99 -3.76 14.50
N ASN A 64 -4.89 -4.00 15.46
CA ASN A 64 -5.45 -2.94 16.31
C ASN A 64 -4.42 -2.35 17.28
N ARG A 65 -4.78 -1.28 17.97
CA ARG A 65 -3.97 -0.50 18.91
C ARG A 65 -2.81 0.19 18.19
N ASN A 66 -1.66 -0.45 18.11
CA ASN A 66 -0.46 0.09 17.47
C ASN A 66 0.38 -1.07 16.93
N VAL A 67 0.07 -1.49 15.72
CA VAL A 67 0.73 -2.65 15.08
C VAL A 67 2.22 -2.41 14.88
N ALA A 68 2.68 -1.17 14.67
CA ALA A 68 4.10 -0.82 14.61
C ALA A 68 4.81 -1.26 15.90
N ARG A 69 4.25 -0.85 17.06
CA ARG A 69 4.81 -1.18 18.36
C ARG A 69 4.75 -2.67 18.67
N MET A 70 3.66 -3.34 18.32
CA MET A 70 3.54 -4.79 18.51
C MET A 70 4.56 -5.54 17.66
N SER A 71 4.67 -5.21 16.37
CA SER A 71 5.59 -5.88 15.45
C SER A 71 7.06 -5.70 15.84
N LEU A 72 7.48 -4.50 16.28
CA LEU A 72 8.87 -4.28 16.71
C LEU A 72 9.23 -5.09 17.96
N LEU A 73 8.30 -5.23 18.93
CA LEU A 73 8.52 -6.05 20.12
C LEU A 73 8.59 -7.54 19.76
N LEU A 74 7.71 -8.01 18.89
CA LEU A 74 7.70 -9.39 18.38
C LEU A 74 8.95 -9.71 17.55
N ALA A 75 9.52 -8.72 16.88
CA ALA A 75 10.78 -8.84 16.15
C ALA A 75 12.01 -8.89 17.07
N GLY A 76 11.84 -8.60 18.37
CA GLY A 76 12.92 -8.61 19.36
C GLY A 76 13.71 -7.30 19.43
N LEU A 77 13.20 -6.19 18.90
CA LEU A 77 13.83 -4.87 19.12
C LEU A 77 13.72 -4.50 20.61
N PRO A 78 14.64 -3.65 21.11
CA PRO A 78 14.62 -3.18 22.49
C PRO A 78 13.29 -2.51 22.85
N LYS A 79 12.80 -2.73 24.06
CA LYS A 79 11.53 -2.18 24.55
C LYS A 79 11.54 -0.65 24.67
N GLU A 80 12.69 -0.05 24.64
CA GLU A 80 12.90 1.39 24.67
C GLU A 80 12.57 2.06 23.32
N VAL A 81 12.61 1.30 22.23
CA VAL A 81 12.29 1.80 20.88
C VAL A 81 10.79 2.06 20.76
N SER A 82 10.40 3.28 20.44
CA SER A 82 9.02 3.65 20.23
C SER A 82 8.48 3.14 18.88
N GLY A 83 7.17 3.21 18.68
CA GLY A 83 6.55 2.87 17.42
C GLY A 83 5.23 3.59 17.21
N ALA A 84 4.94 4.01 15.98
CA ALA A 84 3.71 4.69 15.59
C ALA A 84 3.09 4.05 14.34
N THR A 85 1.78 3.83 14.37
CA THR A 85 1.03 3.35 13.20
C THR A 85 0.36 4.52 12.51
N VAL A 86 0.56 4.63 11.18
CA VAL A 86 -0.01 5.71 10.37
C VAL A 86 -0.93 5.13 9.30
N ASN A 87 -1.96 5.90 8.93
CA ASN A 87 -2.93 5.48 7.93
C ASN A 87 -3.17 6.59 6.90
N ARG A 88 -2.79 6.30 5.67
CA ARG A 88 -3.19 6.98 4.43
C ARG A 88 -3.62 5.93 3.40
N LEU A 89 -4.36 4.92 3.84
CA LEU A 89 -4.80 3.78 3.02
C LEU A 89 -3.62 3.19 2.24
N CYS A 90 -3.73 2.99 0.92
CA CYS A 90 -2.68 2.40 0.09
C CYS A 90 -1.35 3.18 0.08
N GLY A 91 -1.34 4.45 0.51
CA GLY A 91 -0.13 5.29 0.63
C GLY A 91 0.55 5.26 2.00
N SER A 92 0.06 4.45 2.96
CA SER A 92 0.53 4.48 4.35
C SER A 92 2.01 4.16 4.51
N GLY A 93 2.52 3.17 3.77
CA GLY A 93 3.95 2.81 3.80
C GLY A 93 4.85 3.92 3.26
N MET A 94 4.45 4.60 2.19
CA MET A 94 5.17 5.76 1.66
C MET A 94 5.10 6.96 2.62
N ASP A 95 3.98 7.13 3.31
CA ASP A 95 3.83 8.15 4.37
C ASP A 95 4.77 7.86 5.55
N ALA A 96 4.87 6.61 5.97
CA ALA A 96 5.80 6.18 7.02
C ALA A 96 7.25 6.55 6.66
N LEU A 97 7.69 6.23 5.44
CA LEU A 97 9.00 6.64 4.93
C LEU A 97 9.19 8.16 4.94
N THR A 98 8.17 8.88 4.48
CA THR A 98 8.23 10.35 4.40
C THR A 98 8.29 10.99 5.79
N ILE A 99 7.58 10.45 6.78
CA ILE A 99 7.60 10.90 8.17
C ILE A 99 9.00 10.69 8.76
N ALA A 100 9.57 9.48 8.61
CA ALA A 100 10.91 9.18 9.08
C ALA A 100 11.97 10.10 8.46
N ALA A 101 11.91 10.28 7.13
CA ALA A 101 12.85 11.17 6.45
C ALA A 101 12.70 12.65 6.88
N ARG A 102 11.49 13.11 7.20
CA ARG A 102 11.26 14.48 7.72
C ARG A 102 11.82 14.65 9.12
N ALA A 103 11.63 13.68 10.02
CA ALA A 103 12.19 13.74 11.37
C ALA A 103 13.73 13.85 11.31
N ILE A 104 14.38 13.03 10.48
CA ILE A 104 15.83 13.09 10.27
C ILE A 104 16.26 14.45 9.71
N LYS A 105 15.58 14.96 8.68
CA LYS A 105 15.91 16.26 8.07
C LYS A 105 15.66 17.44 9.00
N ALA A 106 14.72 17.30 9.93
CA ALA A 106 14.46 18.30 10.97
C ALA A 106 15.50 18.25 12.11
N GLY A 107 16.32 17.21 12.19
CA GLY A 107 17.29 17.00 13.27
C GLY A 107 16.66 16.44 14.55
N GLU A 108 15.47 15.87 14.47
CA GLU A 108 14.72 15.25 15.58
C GLU A 108 15.05 13.76 15.74
N ALA A 109 15.63 13.13 14.71
CA ALA A 109 16.01 11.72 14.69
C ALA A 109 17.28 11.51 13.86
N GLU A 110 18.00 10.42 14.14
CA GLU A 110 19.17 10.01 13.36
C GLU A 110 18.99 8.63 12.70
N LEU A 111 18.26 7.73 13.35
CA LEU A 111 18.04 6.36 12.88
C LEU A 111 16.58 5.95 13.09
N MET A 112 15.88 5.67 12.03
CA MET A 112 14.47 5.30 12.06
C MET A 112 14.19 4.06 11.21
N ILE A 113 13.12 3.36 11.52
CA ILE A 113 12.58 2.31 10.65
C ILE A 113 11.24 2.80 10.10
N ALA A 114 11.06 2.67 8.79
CA ALA A 114 9.79 2.91 8.11
C ALA A 114 9.32 1.63 7.43
N GLY A 115 8.00 1.46 7.30
CA GLY A 115 7.48 0.28 6.63
C GLY A 115 5.97 0.18 6.74
N GLY A 116 5.48 -1.04 6.82
CA GLY A 116 4.06 -1.30 7.02
C GLY A 116 3.69 -2.76 6.90
N VAL A 117 2.46 -3.05 7.27
CA VAL A 117 1.86 -4.37 7.19
C VAL A 117 0.38 -4.26 6.86
N GLU A 118 -0.11 -5.17 6.03
CA GLU A 118 -1.53 -5.37 5.81
C GLU A 118 -1.82 -6.86 5.67
N SER A 119 -2.80 -7.37 6.41
CA SER A 119 -3.35 -8.70 6.19
C SER A 119 -4.83 -8.58 5.89
N MET A 120 -5.16 -8.52 4.61
CA MET A 120 -6.55 -8.40 4.17
C MET A 120 -7.31 -9.72 4.31
N SER A 121 -6.60 -10.86 4.30
CA SER A 121 -7.19 -12.19 4.56
C SER A 121 -7.71 -12.32 5.99
N ARG A 122 -7.11 -11.60 6.94
CA ARG A 122 -7.45 -11.66 8.37
C ARG A 122 -8.24 -10.45 8.86
N ALA A 123 -8.66 -9.59 7.94
CA ALA A 123 -9.52 -8.47 8.26
C ALA A 123 -10.83 -8.99 8.90
N PRO A 124 -11.19 -8.53 10.11
CA PRO A 124 -12.30 -9.09 10.86
C PRO A 124 -13.66 -8.64 10.39
N PHE A 125 -14.68 -9.37 10.77
CA PHE A 125 -16.04 -8.83 10.79
C PHE A 125 -16.21 -7.92 12.01
N VAL A 126 -16.96 -6.83 11.85
CA VAL A 126 -17.27 -5.87 12.92
C VAL A 126 -18.76 -5.62 13.01
N ILE A 127 -19.23 -5.34 14.22
CA ILE A 127 -20.64 -5.08 14.53
C ILE A 127 -20.71 -3.73 15.25
N PRO A 128 -21.58 -2.77 14.84
CA PRO A 128 -21.78 -1.54 15.56
C PRO A 128 -22.45 -1.80 16.91
N LYS A 129 -22.29 -0.86 17.85
CA LYS A 129 -23.10 -0.84 19.06
C LYS A 129 -24.55 -0.58 18.72
N ALA A 130 -25.49 -1.22 19.41
CA ALA A 130 -26.90 -0.89 19.30
C ALA A 130 -27.16 0.55 19.78
N GLU A 131 -27.94 1.31 19.02
CA GLU A 131 -28.31 2.67 19.37
C GLU A 131 -29.46 2.74 20.39
N THR A 132 -30.25 1.66 20.49
CA THR A 132 -31.39 1.55 21.40
C THR A 132 -31.29 0.33 22.28
N ALA A 133 -31.83 0.41 23.50
CA ALA A 133 -31.93 -0.76 24.39
C ALA A 133 -32.82 -1.83 23.74
N PHE A 134 -32.46 -3.10 23.98
CA PHE A 134 -33.20 -4.28 23.47
C PHE A 134 -33.35 -4.30 21.94
N SER A 135 -32.40 -3.71 21.19
CA SER A 135 -32.42 -3.77 19.73
C SER A 135 -32.50 -5.23 19.25
N ARG A 136 -33.38 -5.46 18.26
CA ARG A 136 -33.54 -6.75 17.58
C ARG A 136 -32.84 -6.77 16.20
N HIS A 137 -32.08 -5.72 15.91
CA HIS A 137 -31.34 -5.58 14.66
C HIS A 137 -29.84 -5.52 14.96
N ALA A 138 -29.05 -6.28 14.18
CA ALA A 138 -27.60 -6.22 14.17
C ALA A 138 -27.13 -6.31 12.72
N GLU A 139 -26.18 -5.46 12.34
CA GLU A 139 -25.53 -5.47 11.04
C GLU A 139 -24.07 -5.89 11.23
N ILE A 140 -23.58 -6.82 10.39
CA ILE A 140 -22.21 -7.30 10.41
C ILE A 140 -21.53 -6.78 9.15
N HIS A 141 -20.37 -6.11 9.31
CA HIS A 141 -19.58 -5.59 8.21
C HIS A 141 -18.28 -6.37 8.08
N ASP A 142 -17.96 -6.79 6.86
CA ASP A 142 -16.63 -7.27 6.49
C ASP A 142 -15.68 -6.06 6.33
N THR A 143 -14.52 -6.10 6.99
CA THR A 143 -13.54 -5.01 6.94
C THR A 143 -12.42 -5.24 5.93
N THR A 144 -12.48 -6.32 5.15
CA THR A 144 -11.47 -6.64 4.13
C THR A 144 -11.33 -5.52 3.10
N ILE A 145 -12.45 -5.04 2.58
CA ILE A 145 -12.51 -3.98 1.58
C ILE A 145 -13.87 -3.27 1.66
N GLY A 146 -13.90 -1.99 1.33
CA GLY A 146 -15.14 -1.24 1.25
C GLY A 146 -15.49 -0.45 2.51
N TRP A 147 -16.69 0.11 2.49
CA TRP A 147 -17.18 1.02 3.51
C TRP A 147 -17.89 0.26 4.64
N ARG A 148 -17.68 0.75 5.87
CA ARG A 148 -18.40 0.32 7.08
C ARG A 148 -18.70 1.54 7.94
N PHE A 149 -19.77 1.49 8.76
CA PHE A 149 -20.18 2.59 9.64
C PHE A 149 -20.26 3.93 8.91
N ILE A 150 -20.96 3.93 7.77
CA ILE A 150 -21.01 5.05 6.85
C ILE A 150 -21.64 6.27 7.51
N ASN A 151 -20.90 7.39 7.59
CA ASN A 151 -21.44 8.67 8.03
C ASN A 151 -22.46 9.19 7.00
N PRO A 152 -23.72 9.47 7.39
CA PRO A 152 -24.78 9.89 6.46
C PRO A 152 -24.47 11.20 5.73
N LEU A 153 -23.79 12.14 6.40
CA LEU A 153 -23.41 13.42 5.79
C LEU A 153 -22.29 13.21 4.75
N MET A 154 -21.31 12.36 5.05
CA MET A 154 -20.27 11.99 4.10
C MET A 154 -20.85 11.33 2.85
N LYS A 155 -21.78 10.38 3.03
CA LYS A 155 -22.51 9.73 1.93
C LYS A 155 -23.28 10.74 1.08
N LYS A 156 -23.94 11.70 1.72
CA LYS A 156 -24.72 12.74 1.03
C LYS A 156 -23.86 13.70 0.22
N GLN A 157 -22.70 14.11 0.78
CA GLN A 157 -21.84 15.14 0.16
C GLN A 157 -20.88 14.60 -0.88
N TYR A 158 -20.32 13.41 -0.66
CA TYR A 158 -19.18 12.88 -1.45
C TYR A 158 -19.43 11.50 -2.05
N GLY A 159 -20.51 10.83 -1.66
CA GLY A 159 -20.75 9.45 -2.04
C GLY A 159 -19.90 8.47 -1.21
N VAL A 160 -20.12 7.19 -1.46
CA VAL A 160 -19.40 6.06 -0.83
C VAL A 160 -19.13 4.98 -1.89
N ASP A 161 -18.61 5.40 -3.03
CA ASP A 161 -18.28 4.50 -4.11
C ASP A 161 -17.33 3.40 -3.62
N SER A 162 -17.55 2.18 -4.06
CA SER A 162 -16.60 1.09 -3.83
C SER A 162 -15.30 1.35 -4.58
N MET A 163 -14.21 0.69 -4.19
CA MET A 163 -12.93 0.85 -4.88
C MET A 163 -13.01 0.58 -6.38
N PRO A 164 -13.62 -0.53 -6.86
CA PRO A 164 -13.78 -0.75 -8.30
C PRO A 164 -14.62 0.34 -8.99
N GLU A 165 -15.62 0.87 -8.30
CA GLU A 165 -16.44 1.96 -8.85
C GLU A 165 -15.63 3.25 -9.03
N THR A 166 -14.67 3.55 -8.11
CA THR A 166 -13.74 4.66 -8.33
C THR A 166 -12.83 4.44 -9.54
N GLY A 167 -12.45 3.19 -9.81
CA GLY A 167 -11.70 2.79 -11.01
C GLY A 167 -12.50 3.03 -12.30
N GLU A 168 -13.80 2.72 -12.29
CA GLU A 168 -14.73 3.01 -13.39
C GLU A 168 -14.91 4.51 -13.58
N ASN A 169 -15.03 5.28 -12.50
CA ASN A 169 -15.15 6.74 -12.57
C ASN A 169 -13.92 7.36 -13.24
N VAL A 170 -12.72 6.88 -12.90
CA VAL A 170 -11.48 7.33 -13.55
C VAL A 170 -11.46 6.92 -15.01
N ALA A 171 -11.89 5.68 -15.35
CA ALA A 171 -11.95 5.24 -16.74
C ALA A 171 -12.87 6.13 -17.58
N GLU A 172 -14.06 6.47 -17.03
CA GLU A 172 -15.05 7.35 -17.68
C GLU A 172 -14.52 8.78 -17.82
N ASP A 173 -14.09 9.42 -16.71
CA ASP A 173 -13.65 10.82 -16.68
C ASP A 173 -12.41 11.06 -17.56
N PHE A 174 -11.49 10.09 -17.60
CA PHE A 174 -10.24 10.20 -18.36
C PHE A 174 -10.26 9.41 -19.68
N GLN A 175 -11.43 8.90 -20.08
CA GLN A 175 -11.63 8.19 -21.35
C GLN A 175 -10.60 7.07 -21.58
N VAL A 176 -10.40 6.24 -20.56
CA VAL A 176 -9.50 5.07 -20.65
C VAL A 176 -10.30 3.86 -21.10
N SER A 177 -10.01 3.37 -22.30
CA SER A 177 -10.73 2.25 -22.88
C SER A 177 -10.45 0.92 -22.15
N ARG A 178 -11.38 -0.05 -22.26
CA ARG A 178 -11.17 -1.40 -21.75
C ARG A 178 -9.94 -2.05 -22.38
N ALA A 179 -9.74 -1.86 -23.69
CA ALA A 179 -8.59 -2.42 -24.40
C ALA A 179 -7.25 -1.88 -23.88
N ASP A 180 -7.17 -0.57 -23.61
CA ASP A 180 -5.97 0.03 -23.01
C ASP A 180 -5.70 -0.52 -21.62
N GLN A 181 -6.75 -0.72 -20.80
CA GLN A 181 -6.64 -1.28 -19.46
C GLN A 181 -6.13 -2.73 -19.50
N ASP A 182 -6.66 -3.57 -20.38
CA ASP A 182 -6.22 -4.94 -20.51
C ASP A 182 -4.79 -5.03 -21.04
N ALA A 183 -4.39 -4.21 -22.01
CA ALA A 183 -3.02 -4.12 -22.50
C ALA A 183 -2.02 -3.66 -21.40
N PHE A 184 -2.44 -2.70 -20.57
CA PHE A 184 -1.66 -2.27 -19.40
C PHE A 184 -1.46 -3.42 -18.41
N ALA A 185 -2.53 -4.16 -18.10
CA ALA A 185 -2.50 -5.29 -17.16
C ALA A 185 -1.60 -6.43 -17.66
N VAL A 186 -1.65 -6.78 -18.95
CA VAL A 186 -0.73 -7.78 -19.54
C VAL A 186 0.71 -7.35 -19.36
N ARG A 187 1.05 -6.10 -19.71
CA ARG A 187 2.42 -5.57 -19.54
C ARG A 187 2.89 -5.61 -18.09
N SER A 188 2.00 -5.32 -17.12
CA SER A 188 2.30 -5.40 -15.69
C SER A 188 2.60 -6.84 -15.27
N GLN A 189 1.77 -7.80 -15.69
CA GLN A 189 1.99 -9.22 -15.42
C GLN A 189 3.30 -9.73 -16.01
N ASP A 190 3.60 -9.39 -17.26
CA ASP A 190 4.84 -9.79 -17.92
C ASP A 190 6.08 -9.28 -17.18
N LYS A 191 6.08 -8.01 -16.78
CA LYS A 191 7.17 -7.44 -15.97
C LYS A 191 7.38 -8.17 -14.65
N ALA A 192 6.30 -8.45 -13.92
CA ALA A 192 6.35 -9.15 -12.65
C ALA A 192 6.87 -10.59 -12.80
N VAL A 193 6.37 -11.32 -13.81
CA VAL A 193 6.81 -12.69 -14.13
C VAL A 193 8.29 -12.74 -14.49
N VAL A 194 8.77 -11.81 -15.33
CA VAL A 194 10.19 -11.71 -15.69
C VAL A 194 11.04 -11.40 -14.47
N ALA A 195 10.62 -10.44 -13.63
CA ALA A 195 11.37 -10.06 -12.42
C ALA A 195 11.40 -11.19 -11.38
N GLN A 196 10.36 -12.01 -11.31
CA GLN A 196 10.33 -13.20 -10.47
C GLN A 196 11.23 -14.31 -11.03
N ALA A 197 11.20 -14.55 -12.34
CA ALA A 197 11.97 -15.60 -12.98
C ALA A 197 13.49 -15.35 -12.99
N ASN A 198 13.90 -14.08 -13.15
CA ASN A 198 15.33 -13.70 -13.18
C ASN A 198 15.93 -13.48 -11.78
N GLY A 199 15.16 -13.69 -10.70
CA GLY A 199 15.61 -13.57 -9.32
C GLY A 199 15.68 -12.13 -8.80
N ARG A 200 15.20 -11.10 -9.55
CA ARG A 200 15.20 -9.71 -9.08
C ARG A 200 14.36 -9.56 -7.81
N LEU A 201 13.15 -10.14 -7.79
CA LEU A 201 12.27 -10.05 -6.63
C LEU A 201 12.80 -10.84 -5.41
N ALA A 202 13.50 -11.95 -5.64
CA ALA A 202 14.10 -12.73 -4.56
C ALA A 202 15.14 -11.96 -3.72
N LYS A 203 15.74 -10.90 -4.28
CA LYS A 203 16.74 -10.08 -3.56
C LYS A 203 16.12 -9.22 -2.45
N GLU A 204 14.83 -8.94 -2.53
CA GLU A 204 14.12 -8.09 -1.59
C GLU A 204 13.16 -8.87 -0.68
N ILE A 205 13.02 -10.18 -0.89
CA ILE A 205 12.08 -11.03 -0.15
C ILE A 205 12.80 -11.78 0.97
N THR A 206 12.30 -11.65 2.20
CA THR A 206 12.58 -12.57 3.30
C THR A 206 11.49 -13.64 3.37
N PRO A 207 11.84 -14.95 3.38
CA PRO A 207 10.85 -16.00 3.44
C PRO A 207 10.02 -15.95 4.72
N VAL A 208 8.76 -16.33 4.62
CA VAL A 208 7.85 -16.52 5.77
C VAL A 208 7.76 -18.00 6.10
N THR A 209 8.20 -18.37 7.29
CA THR A 209 8.13 -19.74 7.79
C THR A 209 6.84 -19.92 8.60
N ILE A 210 5.97 -20.84 8.16
CA ILE A 210 4.69 -21.11 8.79
C ILE A 210 4.76 -22.50 9.48
N PRO A 211 4.85 -22.54 10.81
CA PRO A 211 4.89 -23.80 11.54
C PRO A 211 3.62 -24.63 11.28
N GLN A 212 3.80 -25.92 11.16
CA GLN A 212 2.69 -26.88 11.02
C GLN A 212 2.49 -27.66 12.31
N LYS A 213 1.24 -28.07 12.60
CA LYS A 213 0.93 -28.93 13.77
C LYS A 213 1.60 -30.31 13.65
N LYS A 214 1.80 -30.78 12.43
CA LYS A 214 2.49 -32.04 12.09
C LYS A 214 3.26 -31.85 10.80
N GLY A 215 4.46 -32.43 10.73
CA GLY A 215 5.34 -32.32 9.56
C GLY A 215 6.20 -31.06 9.55
N ASP A 216 6.86 -30.81 8.42
CA ASP A 216 7.77 -29.69 8.24
C ASP A 216 7.02 -28.36 8.10
N ALA A 217 7.67 -27.26 8.48
CA ALA A 217 7.13 -25.92 8.29
C ALA A 217 7.01 -25.60 6.80
N ILE A 218 5.95 -24.86 6.45
CA ILE A 218 5.79 -24.33 5.09
C ILE A 218 6.64 -23.08 4.96
N ILE A 219 7.47 -23.00 3.92
CA ILE A 219 8.28 -21.83 3.62
C ILE A 219 7.68 -21.12 2.40
N VAL A 220 7.14 -19.92 2.61
CA VAL A 220 6.62 -19.05 1.55
C VAL A 220 7.70 -18.04 1.17
N SER A 221 8.18 -18.08 -0.08
CA SER A 221 9.31 -17.27 -0.56
C SER A 221 9.05 -16.57 -1.89
N LYS A 222 7.85 -16.66 -2.45
CA LYS A 222 7.49 -16.08 -3.75
C LYS A 222 6.16 -15.35 -3.66
N ASP A 223 6.04 -14.26 -4.40
CA ASP A 223 4.78 -13.56 -4.60
C ASP A 223 3.77 -14.46 -5.31
N GLU A 224 2.53 -14.51 -4.82
CA GLU A 224 1.48 -15.39 -5.34
C GLU A 224 0.65 -14.76 -6.45
N HIS A 225 0.67 -13.43 -6.57
CA HIS A 225 -0.26 -12.71 -7.46
C HIS A 225 0.14 -12.72 -8.95
N PRO A 226 1.45 -12.68 -9.33
CA PRO A 226 1.85 -12.72 -10.72
C PRO A 226 1.34 -13.96 -11.45
N ARG A 227 0.77 -13.77 -12.65
CA ARG A 227 0.16 -14.84 -13.46
C ARG A 227 0.85 -14.93 -14.82
N ALA A 228 1.74 -15.88 -14.97
CA ALA A 228 2.35 -16.20 -16.26
C ALA A 228 1.29 -16.59 -17.30
N GLY A 229 1.51 -16.17 -18.55
CA GLY A 229 0.60 -16.51 -19.66
C GLY A 229 -0.69 -15.69 -19.71
N THR A 230 -0.78 -14.58 -18.97
CA THR A 230 -1.87 -13.61 -19.12
C THR A 230 -1.80 -12.95 -20.51
N THR A 231 -2.89 -12.98 -21.28
CA THR A 231 -2.98 -12.35 -22.61
C THR A 231 -4.17 -11.42 -22.72
N VAL A 232 -4.13 -10.49 -23.68
CA VAL A 232 -5.25 -9.59 -23.95
C VAL A 232 -6.54 -10.34 -24.25
N GLU A 233 -6.45 -11.45 -25.01
CA GLU A 233 -7.60 -12.29 -25.37
C GLU A 233 -8.20 -12.99 -24.14
N SER A 234 -7.37 -13.37 -23.17
CA SER A 234 -7.84 -13.95 -21.90
C SER A 234 -8.53 -12.92 -21.03
N LEU A 235 -7.99 -11.72 -20.96
CA LEU A 235 -8.56 -10.61 -20.18
C LEU A 235 -9.85 -10.08 -20.79
N ALA A 236 -9.94 -9.98 -22.12
CA ALA A 236 -11.13 -9.51 -22.83
C ALA A 236 -12.40 -10.33 -22.50
N LYS A 237 -12.23 -11.61 -22.14
CA LYS A 237 -13.33 -12.51 -21.74
C LYS A 237 -13.85 -12.29 -20.32
N LEU A 238 -13.14 -11.53 -19.50
CA LEU A 238 -13.53 -11.32 -18.11
C LEU A 238 -14.75 -10.38 -18.02
N PRO A 239 -15.71 -10.70 -17.13
CA PRO A 239 -16.87 -9.84 -16.91
C PRO A 239 -16.49 -8.54 -16.21
N THR A 240 -17.36 -7.54 -16.32
CA THR A 240 -17.29 -6.25 -15.61
C THR A 240 -18.34 -6.22 -14.48
N PRO A 241 -18.09 -6.90 -13.34
CA PRO A 241 -19.12 -7.15 -12.33
C PRO A 241 -19.49 -5.93 -11.51
N PHE A 242 -18.70 -4.87 -11.57
CA PHE A 242 -18.81 -3.71 -10.69
C PHE A 242 -19.75 -2.64 -11.26
N ARG A 243 -19.87 -2.55 -12.58
CA ARG A 243 -20.73 -1.60 -13.29
C ARG A 243 -21.28 -2.23 -14.57
N GLN A 244 -22.57 -2.12 -14.82
CA GLN A 244 -23.15 -2.56 -16.09
C GLN A 244 -22.54 -1.75 -17.25
N GLY A 245 -21.98 -2.43 -18.25
CA GLY A 245 -21.25 -1.79 -19.34
C GLY A 245 -19.94 -1.12 -18.90
N GLY A 246 -19.39 -1.50 -17.75
CA GLY A 246 -18.14 -1.00 -17.21
C GLY A 246 -16.90 -1.57 -17.92
N THR A 247 -15.73 -1.24 -17.40
CA THR A 247 -14.43 -1.59 -17.97
C THR A 247 -13.51 -2.30 -16.98
N VAL A 248 -13.75 -2.16 -15.67
CA VAL A 248 -12.95 -2.77 -14.62
C VAL A 248 -13.30 -4.24 -14.44
N THR A 249 -12.29 -5.08 -14.40
CA THR A 249 -12.40 -6.54 -14.24
C THR A 249 -11.42 -7.04 -13.18
N ALA A 250 -11.54 -8.29 -12.79
CA ALA A 250 -10.56 -8.95 -11.94
C ALA A 250 -9.15 -9.07 -12.57
N GLY A 251 -9.03 -8.87 -13.88
CA GLY A 251 -7.76 -8.95 -14.60
C GLY A 251 -7.04 -7.62 -14.77
N ASN A 252 -7.74 -6.49 -14.62
CA ASN A 252 -7.17 -5.13 -14.76
C ASN A 252 -7.30 -4.28 -13.50
N ALA A 253 -7.63 -4.92 -12.38
CA ALA A 253 -7.61 -4.37 -11.02
C ALA A 253 -6.54 -5.08 -10.19
N SER A 254 -5.99 -4.38 -9.19
CA SER A 254 -5.09 -5.01 -8.22
C SER A 254 -5.84 -6.02 -7.35
N GLY A 255 -5.11 -6.98 -6.80
CA GLY A 255 -5.68 -7.96 -5.88
C GLY A 255 -5.85 -7.44 -4.46
N VAL A 256 -6.55 -8.27 -3.67
CA VAL A 256 -6.60 -8.19 -2.22
C VAL A 256 -5.46 -9.07 -1.69
N ASN A 257 -4.56 -8.52 -0.87
CA ASN A 257 -3.27 -9.13 -0.59
C ASN A 257 -2.89 -9.06 0.90
N ASP A 258 -1.92 -9.91 1.26
CA ASP A 258 -1.26 -9.95 2.57
C ASP A 258 0.24 -9.68 2.39
N GLY A 259 0.85 -8.85 3.22
CA GLY A 259 2.28 -8.60 3.15
C GLY A 259 2.78 -7.56 4.15
N ALA A 260 4.11 -7.50 4.30
CA ALA A 260 4.79 -6.52 5.13
C ALA A 260 6.14 -6.14 4.54
N ALA A 261 6.60 -4.92 4.83
CA ALA A 261 7.90 -4.40 4.42
C ALA A 261 8.50 -3.50 5.50
N ALA A 262 9.83 -3.42 5.53
CA ALA A 262 10.56 -2.52 6.42
C ALA A 262 11.82 -1.97 5.74
N LEU A 263 12.17 -0.71 6.09
CA LEU A 263 13.32 0.01 5.57
C LEU A 263 14.05 0.70 6.73
N ILE A 264 15.38 0.72 6.66
CA ILE A 264 16.23 1.53 7.54
C ILE A 264 16.43 2.90 6.91
N ILE A 265 16.08 3.96 7.65
CA ILE A 265 16.26 5.36 7.27
C ILE A 265 17.26 5.99 8.24
N ALA A 266 18.34 6.55 7.72
CA ALA A 266 19.43 7.06 8.54
C ALA A 266 19.88 8.47 8.12
N SER A 267 20.36 9.25 9.08
CA SER A 267 21.11 10.47 8.85
C SER A 267 22.54 10.18 8.37
N GLU A 268 23.27 11.18 7.87
CA GLU A 268 24.70 11.03 7.55
C GLU A 268 25.53 10.61 8.77
N ALA A 269 25.18 11.11 9.95
CA ALA A 269 25.85 10.76 11.19
C ALA A 269 25.65 9.29 11.55
N ALA A 270 24.41 8.79 11.48
CA ALA A 270 24.09 7.40 11.72
C ALA A 270 24.71 6.47 10.66
N VAL A 271 24.72 6.89 9.39
CA VAL A 271 25.41 6.15 8.30
C VAL A 271 26.87 5.92 8.64
N LYS A 272 27.60 6.97 9.04
CA LYS A 272 29.02 6.89 9.44
C LYS A 272 29.21 6.08 10.71
N LYS A 273 28.39 6.32 11.72
CA LYS A 273 28.48 5.66 13.04
C LYS A 273 28.31 4.15 12.95
N TYR A 274 27.36 3.67 12.15
CA TYR A 274 27.04 2.25 12.04
C TYR A 274 27.59 1.57 10.78
N GLY A 275 28.39 2.29 9.97
CA GLY A 275 28.96 1.75 8.74
C GLY A 275 27.92 1.34 7.70
N LEU A 276 26.78 2.03 7.64
CA LEU A 276 25.71 1.72 6.70
C LEU A 276 26.07 2.15 5.28
N THR A 277 25.48 1.48 4.30
CA THR A 277 25.65 1.84 2.89
C THR A 277 24.37 2.54 2.40
N PRO A 278 24.43 3.86 2.09
CA PRO A 278 23.29 4.54 1.49
C PRO A 278 22.92 3.96 0.13
N ILE A 279 21.68 3.52 -0.02
CA ILE A 279 21.13 3.01 -1.28
C ILE A 279 20.50 4.16 -2.08
N ALA A 280 19.78 5.03 -1.38
CA ALA A 280 19.12 6.18 -1.99
C ALA A 280 18.97 7.32 -0.97
N ARG A 281 19.00 8.56 -1.47
CA ARG A 281 18.68 9.75 -0.70
C ARG A 281 17.21 10.12 -0.88
N VAL A 282 16.51 10.37 0.21
CA VAL A 282 15.11 10.80 0.18
C VAL A 282 15.04 12.31 -0.08
N LEU A 283 14.67 12.73 -1.26
CA LEU A 283 14.56 14.15 -1.61
C LEU A 283 13.36 14.79 -0.92
N GLY A 284 12.23 14.11 -0.86
CA GLY A 284 11.02 14.62 -0.21
C GLY A 284 9.80 13.78 -0.48
N GLY A 285 8.68 14.22 0.04
CA GLY A 285 7.38 13.61 -0.19
C GLY A 285 6.26 14.65 -0.18
N ALA A 286 5.19 14.40 -0.92
CA ALA A 286 4.01 15.24 -0.96
C ALA A 286 2.73 14.40 -0.97
N ALA A 287 1.66 15.00 -0.46
CA ALA A 287 0.31 14.47 -0.54
C ALA A 287 -0.62 15.52 -1.16
N ALA A 288 -1.66 15.05 -1.85
CA ALA A 288 -2.70 15.90 -2.42
C ALA A 288 -4.06 15.25 -2.20
N GLY A 289 -5.09 16.06 -1.89
CA GLY A 289 -6.48 15.64 -1.87
C GLY A 289 -7.10 15.79 -3.27
N VAL A 290 -8.01 14.89 -3.60
CA VAL A 290 -8.83 14.92 -4.81
C VAL A 290 -10.27 14.55 -4.47
N ALA A 291 -11.19 14.73 -5.42
CA ALA A 291 -12.58 14.29 -5.22
C ALA A 291 -12.62 12.78 -4.93
N PRO A 292 -13.33 12.34 -3.85
CA PRO A 292 -13.31 10.93 -3.43
C PRO A 292 -13.70 9.94 -4.54
N ARG A 293 -14.64 10.29 -5.41
CA ARG A 293 -15.11 9.45 -6.51
C ARG A 293 -14.03 9.10 -7.55
N ILE A 294 -12.97 9.90 -7.62
CA ILE A 294 -11.81 9.69 -8.52
C ILE A 294 -10.50 9.64 -7.74
N MET A 295 -10.52 9.05 -6.55
CA MET A 295 -9.35 9.01 -5.65
C MET A 295 -8.08 8.46 -6.33
N GLY A 296 -8.23 7.61 -7.34
CA GLY A 296 -7.12 7.00 -8.07
C GLY A 296 -6.23 8.00 -8.79
N ILE A 297 -6.72 9.23 -9.12
CA ILE A 297 -5.89 10.25 -9.77
C ILE A 297 -4.96 11.00 -8.79
N GLY A 298 -5.10 10.80 -7.49
CA GLY A 298 -4.34 11.49 -6.44
C GLY A 298 -2.81 11.52 -6.63
N PRO A 299 -2.16 10.47 -7.15
CA PRO A 299 -0.72 10.50 -7.42
C PRO A 299 -0.28 11.62 -8.37
N ALA A 300 -1.09 12.00 -9.37
CA ALA A 300 -0.75 13.05 -10.32
C ALA A 300 -0.55 14.43 -9.65
N PRO A 301 -1.54 15.01 -8.93
CA PRO A 301 -1.34 16.29 -8.25
C PRO A 301 -0.33 16.19 -7.09
N ALA A 302 -0.16 15.04 -6.44
CA ALA A 302 0.88 14.86 -5.43
C ALA A 302 2.29 14.95 -6.05
N THR A 303 2.51 14.31 -7.20
CA THR A 303 3.77 14.37 -7.94
C THR A 303 4.04 15.80 -8.44
N GLN A 304 3.05 16.47 -9.03
CA GLN A 304 3.19 17.87 -9.47
C GLN A 304 3.61 18.80 -8.31
N LYS A 305 2.97 18.64 -7.16
CA LYS A 305 3.29 19.41 -5.95
C LYS A 305 4.73 19.14 -5.46
N LEU A 306 5.17 17.87 -5.51
CA LEU A 306 6.53 17.50 -5.13
C LEU A 306 7.55 18.06 -6.12
N CYS A 307 7.33 17.90 -7.40
CA CYS A 307 8.18 18.43 -8.47
C CYS A 307 8.35 19.95 -8.36
N ALA A 308 7.23 20.69 -8.19
CA ALA A 308 7.28 22.14 -8.01
C ALA A 308 8.11 22.55 -6.79
N ARG A 309 8.01 21.81 -5.66
CA ARG A 309 8.78 22.07 -4.44
C ARG A 309 10.27 21.80 -4.62
N LEU A 310 10.64 20.79 -5.41
CA LEU A 310 12.03 20.39 -5.62
C LEU A 310 12.67 21.05 -6.85
N GLY A 311 11.93 21.83 -7.63
CA GLY A 311 12.41 22.42 -8.89
C GLY A 311 12.67 21.35 -9.97
N LEU A 312 11.93 20.23 -9.93
CA LEU A 312 12.06 19.13 -10.87
C LEU A 312 10.87 19.04 -11.82
N THR A 313 11.06 18.29 -12.90
CA THR A 313 9.99 17.89 -13.83
C THR A 313 9.91 16.38 -13.91
N PRO A 314 8.75 15.79 -14.24
CA PRO A 314 8.62 14.33 -14.39
C PRO A 314 9.56 13.70 -15.40
N GLN A 315 9.99 14.45 -16.41
CA GLN A 315 10.92 14.01 -17.46
C GLN A 315 12.36 13.81 -16.98
N GLN A 316 12.68 14.28 -15.77
CA GLN A 316 13.99 14.10 -15.15
C GLN A 316 14.09 12.80 -14.34
N PHE A 317 13.00 12.02 -14.24
CA PHE A 317 13.00 10.73 -13.57
C PHE A 317 13.36 9.61 -14.54
N ASP A 318 14.39 8.84 -14.22
CA ASP A 318 14.78 7.66 -14.98
C ASP A 318 13.82 6.49 -14.74
N VAL A 319 13.26 6.39 -13.53
CA VAL A 319 12.34 5.34 -13.12
C VAL A 319 11.18 5.94 -12.32
N ILE A 320 9.98 5.50 -12.64
CA ILE A 320 8.75 5.86 -11.93
C ILE A 320 8.05 4.56 -11.51
N GLU A 321 7.84 4.40 -10.21
CA GLU A 321 6.99 3.34 -9.65
C GLU A 321 5.65 3.95 -9.25
N LEU A 322 4.57 3.35 -9.73
CA LEU A 322 3.21 3.78 -9.44
C LEU A 322 2.41 2.59 -8.94
N ASN A 323 1.73 2.75 -7.79
CA ASN A 323 0.79 1.73 -7.33
C ASN A 323 -0.35 1.57 -8.34
N GLU A 324 -0.46 0.37 -8.91
CA GLU A 324 -1.43 0.01 -9.95
C GLU A 324 -2.73 -0.50 -9.32
N ALA A 325 -3.43 0.36 -8.57
CA ALA A 325 -4.71 -0.03 -7.96
C ALA A 325 -5.73 -0.50 -9.01
N PHE A 326 -5.77 0.20 -10.15
CA PHE A 326 -6.53 -0.15 -11.35
C PHE A 326 -5.73 0.27 -12.59
N ALA A 327 -5.82 -0.50 -13.66
CA ALA A 327 -5.17 -0.13 -14.91
C ALA A 327 -5.68 1.22 -15.44
N SER A 328 -6.98 1.51 -15.27
CA SER A 328 -7.56 2.82 -15.61
C SER A 328 -6.86 3.97 -14.88
N GLN A 329 -6.63 3.79 -13.59
CA GLN A 329 -5.94 4.77 -12.75
C GLN A 329 -4.47 4.93 -13.16
N GLY A 330 -3.74 3.83 -13.38
CA GLY A 330 -2.34 3.87 -13.79
C GLY A 330 -2.15 4.62 -15.11
N ILE A 331 -3.02 4.36 -16.09
CA ILE A 331 -3.01 5.04 -17.38
C ILE A 331 -3.36 6.52 -17.24
N ALA A 332 -4.40 6.85 -16.46
CA ALA A 332 -4.84 8.24 -16.27
C ALA A 332 -3.76 9.11 -15.60
N VAL A 333 -3.08 8.57 -14.58
CA VAL A 333 -1.97 9.26 -13.88
C VAL A 333 -0.77 9.48 -14.81
N GLY A 334 -0.46 8.52 -15.68
CA GLY A 334 0.67 8.60 -16.61
C GLY A 334 0.43 9.51 -17.82
N ARG A 335 -0.77 10.04 -18.05
CA ARG A 335 -1.06 10.96 -19.15
C ARG A 335 -0.53 12.36 -18.86
N PRO A 336 -0.04 13.10 -19.89
CA PRO A 336 0.41 14.48 -19.69
C PRO A 336 -0.70 15.36 -19.10
N PRO A 337 -0.38 16.33 -18.23
CA PRO A 337 -1.34 17.32 -17.77
C PRO A 337 -1.87 18.11 -18.98
N GLY A 338 -3.19 18.22 -19.11
CA GLY A 338 -3.84 18.94 -20.22
C GLY A 338 -4.94 18.15 -20.95
N ARG A 339 -5.06 16.84 -20.69
CA ARG A 339 -6.22 16.03 -21.09
C ARG A 339 -7.10 15.63 -19.89
N ALA A 340 -7.28 16.54 -18.93
CA ALA A 340 -8.43 16.42 -18.06
C ALA A 340 -9.69 16.70 -18.92
N PRO A 341 -10.74 15.88 -18.85
CA PRO A 341 -12.01 16.26 -19.44
C PRO A 341 -12.42 17.60 -18.86
N ALA A 342 -13.02 18.45 -19.68
CA ALA A 342 -13.68 19.65 -19.22
C ALA A 342 -14.55 19.26 -18.02
N ALA A 343 -14.44 19.99 -16.91
CA ALA A 343 -15.20 19.75 -15.70
C ALA A 343 -16.67 19.57 -16.11
N GLY A 344 -17.11 18.31 -16.12
CA GLY A 344 -18.46 17.96 -16.48
C GLY A 344 -19.40 18.65 -15.51
N ALA A 345 -20.24 19.52 -16.02
CA ALA A 345 -21.34 20.11 -15.31
C ALA A 345 -22.03 19.02 -14.48
N GLY A 346 -22.13 19.25 -13.18
CA GLY A 346 -22.72 18.29 -12.26
C GLY A 346 -24.03 17.74 -12.82
N ARG A 347 -24.09 16.44 -13.02
CA ARG A 347 -25.37 15.77 -13.31
C ARG A 347 -26.31 16.04 -12.15
N PRO A 348 -27.53 16.54 -12.40
CA PRO A 348 -28.53 16.66 -11.35
C PRO A 348 -28.80 15.27 -10.76
N GLN A 349 -28.75 15.18 -9.44
CA GLN A 349 -29.13 13.97 -8.70
C GLN A 349 -30.51 13.52 -9.18
N ARG A 350 -30.60 12.33 -9.77
CA ARG A 350 -31.89 11.68 -10.00
C ARG A 350 -32.48 11.38 -8.62
N GLY A 351 -33.54 12.12 -8.29
CA GLY A 351 -34.31 11.92 -7.07
C GLY A 351 -34.78 10.48 -7.00
N ALA A 352 -34.51 9.84 -5.86
CA ALA A 352 -35.16 8.61 -5.46
C ALA A 352 -36.65 8.93 -5.19
N ARG A 353 -37.51 8.26 -5.91
CA ARG A 353 -38.91 8.04 -5.48
C ARG A 353 -38.96 6.69 -4.77
#